data_a0a9cbe32887a4291575b4fd63b64bbe
#
_entry.id   a0a9cbe32887a4291575b4fd63b64bbe
#
_cell.length_a   1.000
_cell.length_b   1.000
_cell.length_c   1.000
_cell.angle_alpha   90.00
_cell.angle_beta   90.00
_cell.angle_gamma   90.00
#
_symmetry.space_group_name_H-M   'P 1'
#
loop_
_entity.id
_entity.type
_entity.pdbx_description
1 polymer ?
#
loop_
_entity_poly.entity_id
_entity_poly.type
_entity_poly.pdbx_seq_one_letter_code
_entity_poly.pdbx_strand_id
1 'polypeptide(L)'
;MKDSIDFGSMNISTLFRKLLIPTVLGMVFSALFVITDGIFVGKGIGSDALAAVNITAPLFMIAAGIGLMFGVGASVVASIHLSQGKRKVASINITQAIAFSALLILILSALCLYFIEPLARLLGSSDRLLPLAVEYMAWYIPFLVFYEVLNIGMFCIRLDGSPTYAMMCNAVAAILNIILDYIFIFELGWGIMGAAFATSLGTVVGGLMTLIYLLRFSRTLHLCRIKLSIKSLLLTLRNIGYIIKLGSSAFISEASIACMMFLGNYVFIRHLGEDGVAAFSIACYFFPIIFMVYNAIAQSAQPIISYNFGAGQPERVRKTLHLAIRTALICGISFFILTVLCCQDIVSLFIDRSYAAFDIAVNGLPYFGVGFIFFAVNMIGIGYYQSVERGQRATIITLLRGVVFMLIGFFALPPVLGIPGIWLAVPLTELLTTFYIFGIYLKDRFIVCRR
;
A
#
# COMPACT_ATOMS: atom_id res chain seq x y z
N MET A 1 -2.34 23.43 -11.41
CA MET A 1 -3.77 23.08 -11.65
C MET A 1 -4.45 22.97 -10.30
N LYS A 2 -5.44 23.78 -10.03
CA LYS A 2 -6.15 23.77 -8.74
C LYS A 2 -7.50 23.12 -8.97
N ASP A 3 -7.67 21.86 -8.53
CA ASP A 3 -8.97 21.21 -8.57
C ASP A 3 -9.90 21.91 -7.57
N SER A 4 -11.08 22.33 -8.03
CA SER A 4 -12.10 22.92 -7.14
C SER A 4 -12.83 21.77 -6.43
N ILE A 5 -12.30 21.32 -5.28
CA ILE A 5 -12.87 20.23 -4.49
C ILE A 5 -13.47 20.79 -3.21
N ASP A 6 -14.77 20.53 -3.01
CA ASP A 6 -15.48 20.76 -1.76
C ASP A 6 -16.04 19.42 -1.26
N PHE A 7 -15.50 18.93 -0.15
CA PHE A 7 -15.90 17.65 0.44
C PHE A 7 -17.29 17.66 1.05
N GLY A 8 -17.79 18.85 1.44
CA GLY A 8 -19.06 19.00 2.14
C GLY A 8 -20.26 19.16 1.23
N SER A 9 -20.13 19.82 0.07
CA SER A 9 -21.27 20.20 -0.78
C SER A 9 -21.30 19.54 -2.15
N MET A 10 -20.11 19.18 -2.73
CA MET A 10 -20.02 18.60 -4.06
C MET A 10 -20.77 17.24 -4.14
N ASN A 11 -21.32 16.93 -5.33
CA ASN A 11 -21.93 15.62 -5.59
C ASN A 11 -20.93 14.49 -5.36
N ILE A 12 -21.34 13.46 -4.62
CA ILE A 12 -20.48 12.35 -4.17
C ILE A 12 -19.83 11.62 -5.35
N SER A 13 -20.59 11.32 -6.40
CA SER A 13 -20.05 10.60 -7.57
C SER A 13 -18.99 11.41 -8.31
N THR A 14 -19.20 12.72 -8.44
CA THR A 14 -18.25 13.63 -9.08
C THR A 14 -17.01 13.78 -8.22
N LEU A 15 -17.18 13.96 -6.91
CA LEU A 15 -16.10 14.09 -5.95
C LEU A 15 -15.24 12.81 -5.92
N PHE A 16 -15.88 11.65 -5.84
CA PHE A 16 -15.19 10.37 -5.82
C PHE A 16 -14.39 10.13 -7.11
N ARG A 17 -14.95 10.42 -8.30
CA ARG A 17 -14.21 10.30 -9.58
C ARG A 17 -13.01 11.26 -9.66
N LYS A 18 -13.16 12.49 -9.16
CA LYS A 18 -12.05 13.46 -9.13
C LYS A 18 -10.89 13.01 -8.23
N LEU A 19 -11.16 12.21 -7.20
CA LEU A 19 -10.12 11.62 -6.36
C LEU A 19 -9.60 10.29 -6.93
N LEU A 20 -10.49 9.43 -7.43
CA LEU A 20 -10.16 8.08 -7.86
C LEU A 20 -9.23 8.07 -9.09
N ILE A 21 -9.57 8.84 -10.14
CA ILE A 21 -8.80 8.81 -11.38
C ILE A 21 -7.34 9.21 -11.15
N PRO A 22 -7.01 10.35 -10.50
CA PRO A 22 -5.62 10.69 -10.22
C PRO A 22 -4.94 9.69 -9.27
N THR A 23 -5.68 9.11 -8.31
CA THR A 23 -5.10 8.12 -7.38
C THR A 23 -4.72 6.83 -8.11
N VAL A 24 -5.60 6.31 -8.98
CA VAL A 24 -5.30 5.12 -9.79
C VAL A 24 -4.13 5.38 -10.73
N LEU A 25 -4.12 6.51 -11.43
CA LEU A 25 -3.02 6.88 -12.31
C LEU A 25 -1.69 7.01 -11.53
N GLY A 26 -1.71 7.62 -10.35
CA GLY A 26 -0.53 7.70 -9.50
C GLY A 26 0.02 6.32 -9.10
N MET A 27 -0.87 5.36 -8.80
CA MET A 27 -0.46 3.98 -8.50
C MET A 27 0.03 3.23 -9.74
N VAL A 28 -0.54 3.48 -10.91
CA VAL A 28 -0.03 2.93 -12.18
C VAL A 28 1.41 3.43 -12.43
N PHE A 29 1.70 4.70 -12.22
CA PHE A 29 3.09 5.21 -12.31
C PHE A 29 4.02 4.54 -11.32
N SER A 30 3.58 4.30 -10.07
CA SER A 30 4.36 3.57 -9.08
C SER A 30 4.62 2.11 -9.49
N ALA A 31 3.65 1.45 -10.10
CA ALA A 31 3.82 0.09 -10.62
C ALA A 31 4.79 0.04 -11.82
N LEU A 32 4.66 0.99 -12.75
CA LEU A 32 5.57 1.12 -13.90
C LEU A 32 7.01 1.36 -13.44
N PHE A 33 7.20 2.20 -12.43
CA PHE A 33 8.50 2.42 -11.78
C PHE A 33 9.13 1.09 -11.33
N VAL A 34 8.44 0.31 -10.50
CA VAL A 34 8.98 -0.94 -9.94
C VAL A 34 9.29 -1.97 -11.04
N ILE A 35 8.41 -2.09 -12.05
CA ILE A 35 8.60 -3.03 -13.16
C ILE A 35 9.80 -2.63 -14.01
N THR A 36 9.90 -1.35 -14.37
CA THR A 36 10.98 -0.86 -15.25
C THR A 36 12.32 -0.92 -14.56
N ASP A 37 12.41 -0.54 -13.28
CA ASP A 37 13.61 -0.66 -12.46
C ASP A 37 14.11 -2.11 -12.44
N GLY A 38 13.23 -3.08 -12.15
CA GLY A 38 13.59 -4.51 -12.18
C GLY A 38 14.08 -4.99 -13.56
N ILE A 39 13.47 -4.52 -14.67
CA ILE A 39 13.91 -4.86 -16.04
C ILE A 39 15.29 -4.27 -16.32
N PHE A 40 15.54 -3.01 -15.96
CA PHE A 40 16.82 -2.34 -16.23
C PHE A 40 17.95 -2.93 -15.39
N VAL A 41 17.71 -3.22 -14.12
CA VAL A 41 18.69 -3.92 -13.27
C VAL A 41 18.99 -5.31 -13.82
N GLY A 42 17.97 -6.10 -14.17
CA GLY A 42 18.15 -7.46 -14.67
C GLY A 42 18.87 -7.53 -16.01
N LYS A 43 18.53 -6.64 -16.96
CA LYS A 43 19.12 -6.60 -18.30
C LYS A 43 20.45 -5.83 -18.36
N GLY A 44 20.58 -4.76 -17.60
CA GLY A 44 21.74 -3.87 -17.65
C GLY A 44 22.89 -4.31 -16.77
N ILE A 45 22.61 -4.96 -15.64
CA ILE A 45 23.62 -5.35 -14.65
C ILE A 45 23.74 -6.88 -14.56
N GLY A 46 22.60 -7.57 -14.51
CA GLY A 46 22.54 -9.04 -14.48
C GLY A 46 21.71 -9.61 -13.35
N SER A 47 21.61 -10.94 -13.33
CA SER A 47 20.74 -11.70 -12.40
C SER A 47 21.15 -11.53 -10.93
N ASP A 48 22.45 -11.41 -10.64
CA ASP A 48 22.93 -11.24 -9.28
C ASP A 48 22.53 -9.89 -8.67
N ALA A 49 22.57 -8.81 -9.48
CA ALA A 49 22.09 -7.51 -9.05
C ALA A 49 20.58 -7.51 -8.82
N LEU A 50 19.81 -8.15 -9.70
CA LEU A 50 18.38 -8.29 -9.52
C LEU A 50 18.04 -9.08 -8.24
N ALA A 51 18.79 -10.15 -7.97
CA ALA A 51 18.63 -10.92 -6.72
C ALA A 51 18.97 -10.07 -5.49
N ALA A 52 20.04 -9.26 -5.53
CA ALA A 52 20.42 -8.36 -4.46
C ALA A 52 19.34 -7.30 -4.18
N VAL A 53 18.77 -6.67 -5.21
CA VAL A 53 17.64 -5.73 -5.08
C VAL A 53 16.44 -6.40 -4.43
N ASN A 54 16.07 -7.61 -4.85
CA ASN A 54 14.95 -8.36 -4.27
C ASN A 54 15.18 -8.72 -2.80
N ILE A 55 16.42 -9.08 -2.41
CA ILE A 55 16.77 -9.35 -1.01
C ILE A 55 16.56 -8.11 -0.13
N THR A 56 16.79 -6.92 -0.66
CA THR A 56 16.62 -5.66 0.09
C THR A 56 15.19 -5.12 0.07
N ALA A 57 14.30 -5.64 -0.78
CA ALA A 57 12.92 -5.19 -0.93
C ALA A 57 12.10 -5.12 0.39
N PRO A 58 12.27 -6.04 1.39
CA PRO A 58 11.56 -5.93 2.66
C PRO A 58 11.78 -4.61 3.40
N LEU A 59 12.95 -3.98 3.27
CA LEU A 59 13.21 -2.67 3.89
C LEU A 59 12.34 -1.57 3.27
N PHE A 60 12.18 -1.63 1.95
CA PHE A 60 11.30 -0.72 1.23
C PHE A 60 9.83 -0.93 1.64
N MET A 61 9.39 -2.18 1.78
CA MET A 61 8.02 -2.51 2.21
C MET A 61 7.74 -2.02 3.63
N ILE A 62 8.70 -2.12 4.54
CA ILE A 62 8.57 -1.58 5.91
C ILE A 62 8.43 -0.06 5.87
N ALA A 63 9.27 0.63 5.12
CA ALA A 63 9.19 2.09 4.96
C ALA A 63 7.84 2.49 4.32
N ALA A 64 7.40 1.80 3.26
CA ALA A 64 6.10 2.02 2.64
C ALA A 64 4.95 1.85 3.65
N GLY A 65 4.99 0.78 4.44
CA GLY A 65 4.00 0.50 5.47
C GLY A 65 3.94 1.59 6.55
N ILE A 66 5.10 2.11 6.98
CA ILE A 66 5.18 3.24 7.92
C ILE A 66 4.56 4.48 7.28
N GLY A 67 4.91 4.80 6.02
CA GLY A 67 4.35 5.92 5.27
C GLY A 67 2.83 5.86 5.13
N LEU A 68 2.30 4.69 4.81
CA LEU A 68 0.87 4.45 4.75
C LEU A 68 0.20 4.60 6.12
N MET A 69 0.83 4.10 7.19
CA MET A 69 0.30 4.22 8.56
C MET A 69 0.16 5.70 8.96
N PHE A 70 1.21 6.49 8.80
CA PHE A 70 1.16 7.91 9.13
C PHE A 70 0.31 8.71 8.14
N GLY A 71 0.35 8.39 6.85
CA GLY A 71 -0.44 9.05 5.82
C GLY A 71 -1.94 8.90 6.02
N VAL A 72 -2.40 7.65 6.20
CA VAL A 72 -3.82 7.34 6.47
C VAL A 72 -4.26 7.96 7.79
N GLY A 73 -3.52 7.70 8.88
CA GLY A 73 -3.88 8.18 10.20
C GLY A 73 -3.95 9.70 10.28
N ALA A 74 -2.93 10.42 9.77
CA ALA A 74 -2.91 11.87 9.75
C ALA A 74 -4.01 12.46 8.88
N SER A 75 -4.26 11.87 7.71
CA SER A 75 -5.32 12.32 6.80
C SER A 75 -6.71 12.21 7.43
N VAL A 76 -7.01 11.11 8.13
CA VAL A 76 -8.29 10.93 8.83
C VAL A 76 -8.47 11.99 9.92
N VAL A 77 -7.47 12.15 10.81
CA VAL A 77 -7.52 13.14 11.90
C VAL A 77 -7.66 14.56 11.34
N ALA A 78 -6.86 14.91 10.35
CA ALA A 78 -6.91 16.22 9.72
C ALA A 78 -8.25 16.49 9.03
N SER A 79 -8.80 15.50 8.32
CA SER A 79 -10.08 15.60 7.61
C SER A 79 -11.23 15.92 8.56
N ILE A 80 -11.29 15.26 9.72
CA ILE A 80 -12.31 15.49 10.76
C ILE A 80 -12.16 16.89 11.35
N HIS A 81 -10.92 17.34 11.64
CA HIS A 81 -10.72 18.69 12.14
C HIS A 81 -11.05 19.78 11.08
N LEU A 82 -10.78 19.51 9.80
CA LEU A 82 -11.17 20.42 8.72
C LEU A 82 -12.68 20.58 8.61
N SER A 83 -13.44 19.48 8.74
CA SER A 83 -14.90 19.52 8.68
C SER A 83 -15.52 20.30 9.84
N GLN A 84 -14.81 20.39 10.98
CA GLN A 84 -15.18 21.19 12.15
C GLN A 84 -14.67 22.64 12.08
N GLY A 85 -14.07 23.08 10.97
CA GLY A 85 -13.49 24.42 10.80
C GLY A 85 -12.15 24.62 11.53
N LYS A 86 -11.59 23.60 12.16
CA LYS A 86 -10.35 23.67 12.98
C LYS A 86 -9.09 23.50 12.12
N ARG A 87 -8.90 24.35 11.11
CA ARG A 87 -7.81 24.29 10.13
C ARG A 87 -6.42 24.22 10.78
N LYS A 88 -6.17 25.06 11.79
CA LYS A 88 -4.89 25.10 12.50
C LYS A 88 -4.56 23.78 13.19
N VAL A 89 -5.55 23.11 13.79
CA VAL A 89 -5.36 21.82 14.45
C VAL A 89 -5.06 20.74 13.41
N ALA A 90 -5.76 20.72 12.28
CA ALA A 90 -5.48 19.82 11.17
C ALA A 90 -4.04 19.97 10.66
N SER A 91 -3.59 21.22 10.43
CA SER A 91 -2.22 21.54 10.01
C SER A 91 -1.16 21.09 11.03
N ILE A 92 -1.41 21.28 12.32
CA ILE A 92 -0.50 20.82 13.40
C ILE A 92 -0.38 19.29 13.37
N ASN A 93 -1.50 18.54 13.28
CA ASN A 93 -1.47 17.08 13.24
C ASN A 93 -0.68 16.54 12.04
N ILE A 94 -0.85 17.13 10.85
CA ILE A 94 -0.08 16.77 9.66
C ILE A 94 1.41 17.07 9.86
N THR A 95 1.74 18.25 10.38
CA THR A 95 3.14 18.64 10.62
C THR A 95 3.80 17.67 11.62
N GLN A 96 3.10 17.31 12.69
CA GLN A 96 3.58 16.36 13.69
C GLN A 96 3.77 14.96 13.08
N ALA A 97 2.84 14.51 12.24
CA ALA A 97 2.94 13.21 11.56
C ALA A 97 4.18 13.15 10.66
N ILE A 98 4.36 14.14 9.78
CA ILE A 98 5.50 14.21 8.87
C ILE A 98 6.82 14.33 9.65
N ALA A 99 6.89 15.20 10.67
CA ALA A 99 8.12 15.39 11.44
C ALA A 99 8.51 14.14 12.24
N PHE A 100 7.51 13.48 12.88
CA PHE A 100 7.77 12.29 13.68
C PHE A 100 8.14 11.09 12.80
N SER A 101 7.41 10.85 11.71
CA SER A 101 7.73 9.75 10.79
C SER A 101 9.07 9.95 10.10
N ALA A 102 9.40 11.18 9.69
CA ALA A 102 10.72 11.51 9.13
C ALA A 102 11.84 11.23 10.14
N LEU A 103 11.66 11.64 11.41
CA LEU A 103 12.61 11.34 12.47
C LEU A 103 12.74 9.83 12.71
N LEU A 104 11.62 9.10 12.75
CA LEU A 104 11.61 7.65 12.92
C LEU A 104 12.37 6.96 11.80
N ILE A 105 12.10 7.32 10.53
CA ILE A 105 12.80 6.75 9.38
C ILE A 105 14.27 7.13 9.37
N LEU A 106 14.66 8.35 9.75
CA LEU A 106 16.07 8.73 9.88
C LEU A 106 16.79 7.88 10.92
N ILE A 107 16.18 7.63 12.08
CA ILE A 107 16.76 6.76 13.12
C ILE A 107 16.88 5.32 12.61
N LEU A 108 15.84 4.78 11.99
CA LEU A 108 15.86 3.44 11.41
C LEU A 108 16.91 3.33 10.30
N SER A 109 17.00 4.33 9.42
CA SER A 109 18.02 4.39 8.36
C SER A 109 19.44 4.41 8.94
N ALA A 110 19.69 5.20 9.99
CA ALA A 110 20.99 5.23 10.65
C ALA A 110 21.35 3.88 11.28
N LEU A 111 20.39 3.21 11.92
CA LEU A 111 20.58 1.86 12.47
C LEU A 111 20.84 0.83 11.35
N CYS A 112 20.05 0.87 10.27
CA CYS A 112 20.25 -0.02 9.12
C CYS A 112 21.64 0.18 8.48
N LEU A 113 22.10 1.42 8.34
CA LEU A 113 23.43 1.73 7.81
C LEU A 113 24.54 1.30 8.75
N TYR A 114 24.36 1.45 10.07
CA TYR A 114 25.33 0.99 11.06
C TYR A 114 25.49 -0.54 11.06
N PHE A 115 24.39 -1.28 10.87
CA PHE A 115 24.37 -2.74 10.83
C PHE A 115 24.16 -3.28 9.40
N ILE A 116 24.65 -2.62 8.37
CA ILE A 116 24.29 -2.89 6.97
C ILE A 116 24.63 -4.33 6.53
N GLU A 117 25.82 -4.85 6.85
CA GLU A 117 26.24 -6.21 6.50
C GLU A 117 25.44 -7.29 7.29
N PRO A 118 25.35 -7.22 8.65
CA PRO A 118 24.49 -8.13 9.39
C PRO A 118 23.04 -8.13 8.92
N LEU A 119 22.52 -6.95 8.56
CA LEU A 119 21.16 -6.81 8.05
C LEU A 119 21.01 -7.47 6.68
N ALA A 120 21.95 -7.28 5.75
CA ALA A 120 21.93 -7.93 4.45
C ALA A 120 21.96 -9.47 4.58
N ARG A 121 22.78 -10.01 5.49
CA ARG A 121 22.80 -11.44 5.79
C ARG A 121 21.50 -11.94 6.41
N LEU A 122 20.91 -11.17 7.32
CA LEU A 122 19.62 -11.49 7.93
C LEU A 122 18.50 -11.55 6.88
N LEU A 123 18.54 -10.68 5.87
CA LEU A 123 17.59 -10.67 4.75
C LEU A 123 17.80 -11.83 3.76
N GLY A 124 18.87 -12.62 3.93
CA GLY A 124 19.13 -13.81 3.13
C GLY A 124 20.23 -13.65 2.07
N SER A 125 21.06 -12.62 2.18
CA SER A 125 22.20 -12.44 1.25
C SER A 125 23.27 -13.49 1.47
N SER A 126 23.65 -14.17 0.39
CA SER A 126 24.83 -15.05 0.35
C SER A 126 26.12 -14.21 0.27
N ASP A 127 27.29 -14.83 0.55
CA ASP A 127 28.59 -14.14 0.43
C ASP A 127 28.85 -13.57 -0.97
N ARG A 128 28.27 -14.18 -2.01
CA ARG A 128 28.35 -13.71 -3.39
C ARG A 128 27.52 -12.45 -3.62
N LEU A 129 26.31 -12.37 -3.05
CA LEU A 129 25.37 -11.27 -3.25
C LEU A 129 25.58 -10.13 -2.25
N LEU A 130 26.28 -10.40 -1.14
CA LEU A 130 26.47 -9.46 -0.04
C LEU A 130 27.04 -8.11 -0.48
N PRO A 131 28.12 -8.05 -1.31
CA PRO A 131 28.65 -6.76 -1.75
C PRO A 131 27.62 -5.92 -2.52
N LEU A 132 26.86 -6.56 -3.42
CA LEU A 132 25.83 -5.89 -4.22
C LEU A 132 24.65 -5.41 -3.35
N ALA A 133 24.22 -6.22 -2.40
CA ALA A 133 23.13 -5.85 -1.48
C ALA A 133 23.54 -4.68 -0.58
N VAL A 134 24.77 -4.71 -0.04
CA VAL A 134 25.32 -3.63 0.80
C VAL A 134 25.46 -2.35 0.00
N GLU A 135 25.99 -2.42 -1.22
CA GLU A 135 26.15 -1.25 -2.10
C GLU A 135 24.79 -0.64 -2.44
N TYR A 136 23.78 -1.44 -2.82
CA TYR A 136 22.42 -0.96 -3.09
C TYR A 136 21.82 -0.27 -1.87
N MET A 137 21.89 -0.93 -0.69
CA MET A 137 21.37 -0.39 0.55
C MET A 137 22.05 0.92 0.96
N ALA A 138 23.37 1.03 0.80
CA ALA A 138 24.15 2.21 1.16
C ALA A 138 23.70 3.47 0.37
N TRP A 139 23.31 3.31 -0.89
CA TRP A 139 22.85 4.41 -1.76
C TRP A 139 21.35 4.67 -1.67
N TYR A 140 20.58 3.74 -1.18
CA TYR A 140 19.11 3.84 -1.12
C TYR A 140 18.60 4.28 0.27
N ILE A 141 19.10 3.66 1.35
CA ILE A 141 18.61 3.87 2.73
C ILE A 141 18.69 5.35 3.18
N PRO A 142 19.74 6.14 2.89
CA PRO A 142 19.81 7.53 3.34
C PRO A 142 18.66 8.41 2.82
N PHE A 143 18.06 8.04 1.71
CA PHE A 143 17.02 8.82 1.04
C PHE A 143 15.59 8.35 1.34
N LEU A 144 15.42 7.28 2.12
CA LEU A 144 14.10 6.76 2.53
C LEU A 144 13.20 7.82 3.19
N VAL A 145 13.77 8.82 3.83
CA VAL A 145 13.02 9.92 4.43
C VAL A 145 12.21 10.71 3.39
N PHE A 146 12.72 10.88 2.19
CA PHE A 146 11.99 11.56 1.11
C PHE A 146 10.86 10.70 0.55
N TYR A 147 11.08 9.38 0.46
CA TYR A 147 10.03 8.42 0.13
C TYR A 147 8.89 8.45 1.15
N GLU A 148 9.20 8.53 2.44
CA GLU A 148 8.24 8.67 3.52
C GLU A 148 7.41 9.94 3.40
N VAL A 149 8.09 11.10 3.19
CA VAL A 149 7.44 12.40 2.99
C VAL A 149 6.52 12.37 1.76
N LEU A 150 6.94 11.74 0.67
CA LEU A 150 6.12 11.57 -0.53
C LEU A 150 4.84 10.77 -0.21
N ASN A 151 4.96 9.63 0.47
CA ASN A 151 3.82 8.79 0.81
C ASN A 151 2.80 9.50 1.71
N ILE A 152 3.25 10.11 2.81
CA ILE A 152 2.36 10.86 3.71
C ILE A 152 1.74 12.06 2.99
N GLY A 153 2.56 12.76 2.22
CA GLY A 153 2.15 13.97 1.51
C GLY A 153 1.05 13.72 0.48
N MET A 154 1.05 12.58 -0.16
CA MET A 154 -0.01 12.21 -1.10
C MET A 154 -1.40 12.18 -0.46
N PHE A 155 -1.53 11.70 0.78
CA PHE A 155 -2.79 11.76 1.52
C PHE A 155 -3.15 13.20 1.89
N CYS A 156 -2.17 13.98 2.33
CA CYS A 156 -2.37 15.38 2.72
C CYS A 156 -2.77 16.27 1.54
N ILE A 157 -2.09 16.12 0.40
CA ILE A 157 -2.35 16.91 -0.83
C ILE A 157 -3.72 16.57 -1.40
N ARG A 158 -4.12 15.29 -1.39
CA ARG A 158 -5.49 14.89 -1.79
C ARG A 158 -6.55 15.50 -0.88
N LEU A 159 -6.32 15.50 0.43
CA LEU A 159 -7.20 16.10 1.40
C LEU A 159 -7.27 17.64 1.27
N ASP A 160 -6.17 18.29 0.87
CA ASP A 160 -6.13 19.74 0.58
C ASP A 160 -6.85 20.10 -0.73
N GLY A 161 -7.42 19.11 -1.46
CA GLY A 161 -8.21 19.29 -2.68
C GLY A 161 -7.39 19.36 -3.96
N SER A 162 -6.20 18.79 -4.00
CA SER A 162 -5.33 18.79 -5.19
C SER A 162 -4.85 17.38 -5.56
N PRO A 163 -5.76 16.39 -5.81
CA PRO A 163 -5.38 15.02 -6.12
C PRO A 163 -4.54 14.89 -7.38
N THR A 164 -4.74 15.76 -8.37
CA THR A 164 -3.91 15.81 -9.59
C THR A 164 -2.46 16.17 -9.28
N TYR A 165 -2.21 17.07 -8.31
CA TYR A 165 -0.84 17.37 -7.91
C TYR A 165 -0.19 16.19 -7.16
N ALA A 166 -0.94 15.49 -6.31
CA ALA A 166 -0.47 14.27 -5.67
C ALA A 166 -0.06 13.20 -6.70
N MET A 167 -0.88 12.99 -7.74
CA MET A 167 -0.54 12.13 -8.87
C MET A 167 0.75 12.60 -9.56
N MET A 168 0.90 13.89 -9.81
CA MET A 168 2.09 14.44 -10.47
C MET A 168 3.37 14.21 -9.67
N CYS A 169 3.33 14.29 -8.34
CA CYS A 169 4.49 13.97 -7.50
C CYS A 169 4.99 12.53 -7.75
N ASN A 170 4.07 11.56 -7.82
CA ASN A 170 4.41 10.18 -8.14
C ASN A 170 4.86 10.00 -9.59
N ALA A 171 4.16 10.61 -10.54
CA ALA A 171 4.49 10.48 -11.96
C ALA A 171 5.90 11.04 -12.26
N VAL A 172 6.22 12.22 -11.72
CA VAL A 172 7.54 12.83 -11.89
C VAL A 172 8.63 11.97 -11.26
N ALA A 173 8.40 11.47 -10.03
CA ALA A 173 9.35 10.56 -9.37
C ALA A 173 9.61 9.30 -10.20
N ALA A 174 8.55 8.67 -10.72
CA ALA A 174 8.64 7.47 -11.53
C ALA A 174 9.33 7.71 -12.89
N ILE A 175 8.94 8.75 -13.60
CA ILE A 175 9.52 9.08 -14.91
C ILE A 175 11.00 9.45 -14.76
N LEU A 176 11.33 10.24 -13.74
CA LEU A 176 12.72 10.62 -13.47
C LEU A 176 13.58 9.40 -13.14
N ASN A 177 13.08 8.48 -12.31
CA ASN A 177 13.78 7.25 -12.02
C ASN A 177 14.05 6.44 -13.30
N ILE A 178 13.05 6.21 -14.15
CA ILE A 178 13.20 5.46 -15.41
C ILE A 178 14.29 6.09 -16.31
N ILE A 179 14.28 7.42 -16.42
CA ILE A 179 15.30 8.13 -17.23
C ILE A 179 16.68 7.98 -16.60
N LEU A 180 16.79 8.15 -15.29
CA LEU A 180 18.07 8.06 -14.59
C LEU A 180 18.60 6.64 -14.52
N ASP A 181 17.76 5.63 -14.38
CA ASP A 181 18.15 4.22 -14.48
C ASP A 181 18.79 3.92 -15.83
N TYR A 182 18.16 4.37 -16.92
CA TYR A 182 18.73 4.21 -18.25
C TYR A 182 20.12 4.87 -18.35
N ILE A 183 20.25 6.13 -17.92
CA ILE A 183 21.49 6.87 -17.98
C ILE A 183 22.58 6.23 -17.10
N PHE A 184 22.25 5.92 -15.84
CA PHE A 184 23.27 5.45 -14.88
C PHE A 184 23.67 4.00 -15.11
N ILE A 185 22.74 3.14 -15.54
CA ILE A 185 23.04 1.73 -15.78
C ILE A 185 23.66 1.51 -17.16
N PHE A 186 23.07 2.07 -18.24
CA PHE A 186 23.47 1.74 -19.60
C PHE A 186 24.49 2.71 -20.20
N GLU A 187 24.37 4.02 -19.95
CA GLU A 187 25.27 5.02 -20.53
C GLU A 187 26.53 5.23 -19.66
N LEU A 188 26.36 5.31 -18.34
CA LEU A 188 27.49 5.56 -17.43
C LEU A 188 28.09 4.29 -16.82
N GLY A 189 27.41 3.15 -16.89
CA GLY A 189 27.91 1.88 -16.39
C GLY A 189 28.12 1.82 -14.88
N TRP A 190 27.35 2.58 -14.09
CA TRP A 190 27.47 2.64 -12.63
C TRP A 190 26.95 1.39 -11.91
N GLY A 191 26.43 0.40 -12.64
CA GLY A 191 25.95 -0.84 -12.06
C GLY A 191 24.84 -0.65 -11.03
N ILE A 192 24.87 -1.45 -9.96
CA ILE A 192 23.84 -1.48 -8.93
C ILE A 192 23.76 -0.17 -8.11
N MET A 193 24.89 0.53 -7.95
CA MET A 193 24.93 1.86 -7.37
C MET A 193 24.09 2.84 -8.18
N GLY A 194 24.19 2.78 -9.52
CA GLY A 194 23.41 3.62 -10.42
C GLY A 194 21.90 3.43 -10.26
N ALA A 195 21.44 2.17 -10.18
CA ALA A 195 20.05 1.84 -9.93
C ALA A 195 19.56 2.40 -8.59
N ALA A 196 20.31 2.15 -7.50
CA ALA A 196 19.95 2.65 -6.17
C ALA A 196 19.90 4.19 -6.13
N PHE A 197 20.84 4.86 -6.80
CA PHE A 197 20.91 6.31 -6.84
C PHE A 197 19.80 6.92 -7.70
N ALA A 198 19.43 6.32 -8.82
CA ALA A 198 18.29 6.73 -9.64
C ALA A 198 16.98 6.66 -8.87
N THR A 199 16.75 5.54 -8.16
CA THR A 199 15.59 5.34 -7.27
C THR A 199 15.56 6.42 -6.18
N SER A 200 16.69 6.71 -5.58
CA SER A 200 16.82 7.74 -4.54
C SER A 200 16.52 9.14 -5.07
N LEU A 201 17.08 9.52 -6.22
CA LEU A 201 16.83 10.83 -6.81
C LEU A 201 15.36 11.01 -7.22
N GLY A 202 14.75 9.99 -7.78
CA GLY A 202 13.30 10.00 -8.08
C GLY A 202 12.47 10.29 -6.83
N THR A 203 12.74 9.58 -5.75
CA THR A 203 12.01 9.78 -4.48
C THR A 203 12.33 11.12 -3.82
N VAL A 204 13.56 11.62 -3.91
CA VAL A 204 13.95 12.97 -3.43
C VAL A 204 13.14 14.04 -4.14
N VAL A 205 13.07 13.98 -5.46
CA VAL A 205 12.31 15.00 -6.24
C VAL A 205 10.82 14.93 -5.89
N GLY A 206 10.21 13.75 -5.83
CA GLY A 206 8.82 13.58 -5.42
C GLY A 206 8.54 14.10 -4.00
N GLY A 207 9.43 13.79 -3.04
CA GLY A 207 9.37 14.26 -1.66
C GLY A 207 9.53 15.78 -1.55
N LEU A 208 10.47 16.38 -2.29
CA LEU A 208 10.64 17.83 -2.34
C LEU A 208 9.44 18.54 -2.97
N MET A 209 8.86 18.00 -4.05
CA MET A 209 7.63 18.54 -4.64
C MET A 209 6.50 18.54 -3.60
N THR A 210 6.37 17.47 -2.82
CA THR A 210 5.42 17.36 -1.73
C THR A 210 5.64 18.43 -0.65
N LEU A 211 6.87 18.61 -0.18
CA LEU A 211 7.23 19.63 0.81
C LEU A 211 6.96 21.04 0.29
N ILE A 212 7.35 21.33 -0.95
CA ILE A 212 7.09 22.63 -1.60
C ILE A 212 5.59 22.90 -1.67
N TYR A 213 4.77 21.88 -2.00
CA TYR A 213 3.32 22.02 -2.01
C TYR A 213 2.80 22.41 -0.62
N LEU A 214 3.16 21.66 0.41
CA LEU A 214 2.68 21.86 1.78
C LEU A 214 3.18 23.19 2.39
N LEU A 215 4.32 23.71 1.94
CA LEU A 215 4.89 24.97 2.43
C LEU A 215 4.32 26.19 1.70
N ARG A 216 4.05 26.11 0.37
CA ARG A 216 3.74 27.28 -0.45
C ARG A 216 2.40 27.23 -1.18
N PHE A 217 1.94 26.05 -1.59
CA PHE A 217 0.79 25.90 -2.49
C PHE A 217 -0.47 25.37 -1.81
N SER A 218 -0.36 24.83 -0.61
CA SER A 218 -1.50 24.30 0.14
C SER A 218 -2.53 25.40 0.45
N ARG A 219 -3.81 25.03 0.49
CA ARG A 219 -4.93 25.96 0.75
C ARG A 219 -5.33 25.99 2.22
N THR A 220 -5.34 24.81 2.83
CA THR A 220 -5.89 24.61 4.17
C THR A 220 -4.90 23.92 5.10
N LEU A 221 -3.99 23.14 4.55
CA LEU A 221 -3.09 22.24 5.29
C LEU A 221 -1.63 22.69 5.15
N HIS A 222 -1.27 23.76 5.83
CA HIS A 222 0.11 24.28 5.83
C HIS A 222 0.96 23.61 6.90
N LEU A 223 2.25 23.43 6.61
CA LEU A 223 3.22 23.05 7.64
C LEU A 223 3.38 24.19 8.65
N CYS A 224 3.23 23.86 9.92
CA CYS A 224 3.26 24.80 11.03
C CYS A 224 4.53 24.63 11.86
N ARG A 225 5.04 25.72 12.45
CA ARG A 225 6.12 25.63 13.44
C ARG A 225 5.59 24.94 14.70
N ILE A 226 6.22 23.82 15.09
CA ILE A 226 5.93 23.10 16.32
C ILE A 226 6.68 23.79 17.45
N LYS A 227 5.97 24.14 18.55
CA LYS A 227 6.61 24.68 19.74
C LYS A 227 7.34 23.58 20.48
N LEU A 228 8.60 23.79 20.80
CA LEU A 228 9.42 22.88 21.58
C LEU A 228 9.26 23.18 23.08
N SER A 229 8.18 22.68 23.68
CA SER A 229 7.95 22.72 25.12
C SER A 229 7.53 21.33 25.61
N ILE A 230 7.74 21.02 26.88
CA ILE A 230 7.37 19.71 27.46
C ILE A 230 5.88 19.42 27.25
N LYS A 231 5.00 20.41 27.44
CA LYS A 231 3.56 20.28 27.17
C LYS A 231 3.28 19.98 25.71
N SER A 232 3.99 20.64 24.78
CA SER A 232 3.85 20.41 23.33
C SER A 232 4.33 19.00 22.95
N LEU A 233 5.43 18.54 23.54
CA LEU A 233 5.95 17.19 23.29
C LEU A 233 4.96 16.12 23.75
N LEU A 234 4.40 16.23 24.96
CA LEU A 234 3.40 15.29 25.48
C LEU A 234 2.14 15.25 24.60
N LEU A 235 1.68 16.42 24.13
CA LEU A 235 0.55 16.52 23.21
C LEU A 235 0.89 15.89 21.86
N THR A 236 2.10 16.10 21.35
CA THR A 236 2.58 15.47 20.11
C THR A 236 2.59 13.96 20.24
N LEU A 237 3.15 13.41 21.31
CA LEU A 237 3.17 11.96 21.52
C LEU A 237 1.76 11.36 21.61
N ARG A 238 0.83 12.04 22.28
CA ARG A 238 -0.58 11.62 22.33
C ARG A 238 -1.21 11.63 20.94
N ASN A 239 -1.00 12.70 20.16
CA ASN A 239 -1.55 12.82 18.80
C ASN A 239 -0.94 11.77 17.87
N ILE A 240 0.36 11.52 17.94
CA ILE A 240 1.05 10.47 17.19
C ILE A 240 0.51 9.09 17.57
N GLY A 241 0.33 8.80 18.84
CA GLY A 241 -0.30 7.53 19.27
C GLY A 241 -1.70 7.34 18.70
N TYR A 242 -2.47 8.43 18.59
CA TYR A 242 -3.79 8.38 17.95
C TYR A 242 -3.72 8.19 16.44
N ILE A 243 -2.79 8.84 15.75
CA ILE A 243 -2.53 8.67 14.31
C ILE A 243 -2.11 7.22 14.03
N ILE A 244 -1.17 6.67 14.80
CA ILE A 244 -0.75 5.27 14.69
C ILE A 244 -1.94 4.32 14.89
N LYS A 245 -2.76 4.55 15.91
CA LYS A 245 -3.95 3.73 16.17
C LYS A 245 -4.94 3.70 14.99
N LEU A 246 -5.10 4.80 14.27
CA LEU A 246 -5.96 4.88 13.08
C LEU A 246 -5.31 4.26 11.84
N GLY A 247 -4.00 4.42 11.69
CA GLY A 247 -3.27 3.98 10.50
C GLY A 247 -2.63 2.60 10.59
N SER A 248 -2.55 1.98 11.79
CA SER A 248 -1.86 0.68 11.99
C SER A 248 -2.38 -0.44 11.10
N SER A 249 -3.67 -0.46 10.77
CA SER A 249 -4.22 -1.43 9.83
C SER A 249 -3.65 -1.29 8.40
N ALA A 250 -3.21 -0.10 7.99
CA ALA A 250 -2.56 0.07 6.69
C ALA A 250 -1.17 -0.59 6.68
N PHE A 251 -0.37 -0.39 7.74
CA PHE A 251 0.90 -1.10 7.90
C PHE A 251 0.74 -2.62 7.92
N ILE A 252 -0.22 -3.12 8.69
CA ILE A 252 -0.50 -4.57 8.80
C ILE A 252 -1.01 -5.13 7.47
N SER A 253 -1.75 -4.35 6.67
CA SER A 253 -2.21 -4.79 5.34
C SER A 253 -1.04 -5.04 4.40
N GLU A 254 -0.01 -4.20 4.40
CA GLU A 254 1.22 -4.44 3.64
C GLU A 254 1.95 -5.69 4.14
N ALA A 255 2.12 -5.85 5.46
CA ALA A 255 2.74 -7.02 6.05
C ALA A 255 1.96 -8.33 5.76
N SER A 256 0.64 -8.26 5.60
CA SER A 256 -0.21 -9.42 5.28
C SER A 256 0.09 -10.03 3.91
N ILE A 257 0.57 -9.23 2.95
CA ILE A 257 0.98 -9.73 1.63
C ILE A 257 2.21 -10.65 1.77
N ALA A 258 3.19 -10.21 2.55
CA ALA A 258 4.37 -11.04 2.83
C ALA A 258 4.00 -12.33 3.57
N CYS A 259 3.07 -12.25 4.53
CA CYS A 259 2.57 -13.41 5.26
C CYS A 259 1.87 -14.42 4.30
N MET A 260 1.04 -13.92 3.38
CA MET A 260 0.39 -14.75 2.35
C MET A 260 1.41 -15.47 1.47
N MET A 261 2.43 -14.75 0.99
CA MET A 261 3.48 -15.33 0.16
C MET A 261 4.26 -16.41 0.90
N PHE A 262 4.64 -16.13 2.15
CA PHE A 262 5.38 -17.08 2.97
C PHE A 262 4.58 -18.37 3.25
N LEU A 263 3.34 -18.22 3.74
CA LEU A 263 2.47 -19.37 4.05
C LEU A 263 2.09 -20.14 2.78
N GLY A 264 1.80 -19.44 1.71
CA GLY A 264 1.50 -20.05 0.42
C GLY A 264 2.69 -20.87 -0.08
N ASN A 265 3.88 -20.31 -0.17
CA ASN A 265 5.06 -21.02 -0.59
C ASN A 265 5.32 -22.27 0.27
N TYR A 266 5.19 -22.16 1.60
CA TYR A 266 5.35 -23.29 2.51
C TYR A 266 4.36 -24.44 2.23
N VAL A 267 3.08 -24.10 1.97
CA VAL A 267 2.04 -25.11 1.72
C VAL A 267 2.16 -25.68 0.32
N PHE A 268 2.43 -24.86 -0.69
CA PHE A 268 2.59 -25.30 -2.07
C PHE A 268 3.79 -26.24 -2.25
N ILE A 269 4.95 -25.93 -1.64
CA ILE A 269 6.13 -26.81 -1.73
C ILE A 269 5.86 -28.15 -1.08
N ARG A 270 5.12 -28.18 0.03
CA ARG A 270 4.82 -29.40 0.77
C ARG A 270 3.88 -30.35 0.03
N HIS A 271 2.95 -29.83 -0.78
CA HIS A 271 1.90 -30.62 -1.44
C HIS A 271 2.16 -30.83 -2.93
N LEU A 272 2.81 -29.91 -3.59
CA LEU A 272 2.98 -29.88 -5.05
C LEU A 272 4.45 -29.74 -5.49
N GLY A 273 5.39 -29.69 -4.53
CA GLY A 273 6.81 -29.53 -4.83
C GLY A 273 7.17 -28.19 -5.46
N GLU A 274 8.30 -28.14 -6.14
CA GLU A 274 8.84 -26.92 -6.78
C GLU A 274 7.91 -26.37 -7.86
N ASP A 275 7.29 -27.23 -8.67
CA ASP A 275 6.32 -26.83 -9.70
C ASP A 275 5.11 -26.13 -9.10
N GLY A 276 4.67 -26.56 -7.91
CA GLY A 276 3.59 -25.90 -7.18
C GLY A 276 3.97 -24.48 -6.75
N VAL A 277 5.19 -24.28 -6.24
CA VAL A 277 5.69 -22.96 -5.87
C VAL A 277 5.82 -22.06 -7.09
N ALA A 278 6.34 -22.59 -8.21
CA ALA A 278 6.41 -21.84 -9.47
C ALA A 278 5.02 -21.42 -9.96
N ALA A 279 4.02 -22.30 -9.88
CA ALA A 279 2.64 -21.98 -10.21
C ALA A 279 2.04 -20.90 -9.29
N PHE A 280 2.26 -21.02 -7.97
CA PHE A 280 1.77 -20.03 -6.99
C PHE A 280 2.44 -18.66 -7.15
N SER A 281 3.69 -18.61 -7.60
CA SER A 281 4.40 -17.36 -7.86
C SER A 281 3.65 -16.45 -8.84
N ILE A 282 2.93 -17.02 -9.80
CA ILE A 282 2.09 -16.23 -10.73
C ILE A 282 0.99 -15.49 -9.95
N ALA A 283 0.31 -16.17 -9.02
CA ALA A 283 -0.68 -15.52 -8.16
C ALA A 283 -0.05 -14.42 -7.29
N CYS A 284 1.18 -14.64 -6.81
CA CYS A 284 1.94 -13.66 -6.03
C CYS A 284 2.32 -12.41 -6.84
N TYR A 285 2.52 -12.50 -8.15
CA TYR A 285 2.73 -11.33 -9.01
C TYR A 285 1.43 -10.57 -9.31
N PHE A 286 0.32 -11.28 -9.42
CA PHE A 286 -0.98 -10.69 -9.71
C PHE A 286 -1.60 -9.98 -8.51
N PHE A 287 -1.49 -10.57 -7.33
CA PHE A 287 -2.14 -10.08 -6.12
C PHE A 287 -1.79 -8.63 -5.74
N PRO A 288 -0.52 -8.19 -5.78
CA PRO A 288 -0.16 -6.80 -5.50
C PRO A 288 -0.81 -5.79 -6.45
N ILE A 289 -0.96 -6.14 -7.73
CA ILE A 289 -1.61 -5.26 -8.72
C ILE A 289 -3.08 -5.04 -8.35
N ILE A 290 -3.77 -6.12 -8.01
CA ILE A 290 -5.17 -6.08 -7.57
C ILE A 290 -5.31 -5.33 -6.24
N PHE A 291 -4.39 -5.56 -5.31
CA PHE A 291 -4.29 -4.82 -4.05
C PHE A 291 -4.16 -3.31 -4.28
N MET A 292 -3.30 -2.89 -5.21
CA MET A 292 -3.13 -1.46 -5.55
C MET A 292 -4.43 -0.83 -6.04
N VAL A 293 -5.22 -1.52 -6.88
CA VAL A 293 -6.50 -1.00 -7.36
C VAL A 293 -7.50 -0.81 -6.21
N TYR A 294 -7.65 -1.79 -5.34
CA TYR A 294 -8.57 -1.66 -4.20
C TYR A 294 -8.09 -0.63 -3.19
N ASN A 295 -6.79 -0.54 -2.99
CA ASN A 295 -6.19 0.48 -2.14
C ASN A 295 -6.44 1.89 -2.71
N ALA A 296 -6.36 2.07 -4.05
CA ALA A 296 -6.71 3.34 -4.71
C ALA A 296 -8.18 3.73 -4.47
N ILE A 297 -9.10 2.77 -4.57
CA ILE A 297 -10.53 2.99 -4.31
C ILE A 297 -10.76 3.37 -2.84
N ALA A 298 -10.16 2.64 -1.90
CA ALA A 298 -10.25 2.90 -0.47
C ALA A 298 -9.68 4.28 -0.10
N GLN A 299 -8.48 4.60 -0.58
CA GLN A 299 -7.81 5.89 -0.35
C GLN A 299 -8.56 7.08 -0.98
N SER A 300 -9.32 6.85 -2.05
CA SER A 300 -10.15 7.89 -2.68
C SER A 300 -11.45 8.13 -1.90
N ALA A 301 -12.03 7.10 -1.31
CA ALA A 301 -13.22 7.19 -0.47
C ALA A 301 -12.90 7.78 0.92
N GLN A 302 -11.71 7.52 1.46
CA GLN A 302 -11.30 7.86 2.82
C GLN A 302 -11.49 9.35 3.16
N PRO A 303 -10.95 10.34 2.42
CA PRO A 303 -11.10 11.76 2.77
C PRO A 303 -12.55 12.22 2.67
N ILE A 304 -13.36 11.62 1.78
CA ILE A 304 -14.79 11.93 1.67
C ILE A 304 -15.55 11.42 2.90
N ILE A 305 -15.29 10.15 3.30
CA ILE A 305 -15.94 9.52 4.45
C ILE A 305 -15.55 10.24 5.73
N SER A 306 -14.26 10.47 5.99
CA SER A 306 -13.78 11.06 7.23
C SER A 306 -14.19 12.53 7.38
N TYR A 307 -14.20 13.31 6.29
CA TYR A 307 -14.70 14.70 6.31
C TYR A 307 -16.19 14.74 6.65
N ASN A 308 -17.02 13.98 5.95
CA ASN A 308 -18.47 14.00 6.16
C ASN A 308 -18.86 13.33 7.49
N PHE A 309 -18.06 12.38 7.99
CA PHE A 309 -18.22 11.84 9.35
C PHE A 309 -17.98 12.93 10.40
N GLY A 310 -16.88 13.69 10.29
CA GLY A 310 -16.58 14.81 11.18
C GLY A 310 -17.59 15.97 11.09
N ALA A 311 -18.21 16.15 9.92
CA ALA A 311 -19.27 17.15 9.69
C ALA A 311 -20.67 16.69 10.17
N GLY A 312 -20.81 15.46 10.69
CA GLY A 312 -22.10 14.91 11.11
C GLY A 312 -23.08 14.65 9.95
N GLN A 313 -22.59 14.29 8.75
CA GLN A 313 -23.40 14.03 7.55
C GLN A 313 -23.44 12.53 7.20
N PRO A 314 -24.20 11.70 7.94
CA PRO A 314 -24.19 10.24 7.79
C PRO A 314 -24.68 9.77 6.42
N GLU A 315 -25.61 10.50 5.79
CA GLU A 315 -26.11 10.18 4.44
C GLU A 315 -25.00 10.24 3.38
N ARG A 316 -24.12 11.24 3.46
CA ARG A 316 -22.98 11.36 2.54
C ARG A 316 -21.92 10.27 2.78
N VAL A 317 -21.68 9.94 4.05
CA VAL A 317 -20.82 8.81 4.44
C VAL A 317 -21.34 7.51 3.83
N ARG A 318 -22.64 7.23 4.00
CA ARG A 318 -23.29 6.02 3.47
C ARG A 318 -23.26 5.97 1.94
N LYS A 319 -23.57 7.07 1.25
CA LYS A 319 -23.50 7.15 -0.22
C LYS A 319 -22.10 6.90 -0.73
N THR A 320 -21.08 7.46 -0.07
CA THR A 320 -19.67 7.24 -0.44
C THR A 320 -19.27 5.79 -0.24
N LEU A 321 -19.63 5.18 0.90
CA LEU A 321 -19.34 3.78 1.18
C LEU A 321 -19.96 2.85 0.13
N HIS A 322 -21.25 3.05 -0.21
CA HIS A 322 -21.92 2.23 -1.23
C HIS A 322 -21.27 2.40 -2.62
N LEU A 323 -20.89 3.63 -2.98
CA LEU A 323 -20.22 3.90 -4.25
C LEU A 323 -18.85 3.22 -4.31
N ALA A 324 -18.06 3.30 -3.23
CA ALA A 324 -16.76 2.64 -3.13
C ALA A 324 -16.87 1.11 -3.21
N ILE A 325 -17.83 0.50 -2.45
CA ILE A 325 -18.08 -0.94 -2.51
C ILE A 325 -18.51 -1.35 -3.91
N ARG A 326 -19.44 -0.62 -4.53
CA ARG A 326 -19.91 -0.94 -5.89
C ARG A 326 -18.76 -0.88 -6.90
N THR A 327 -17.92 0.16 -6.84
CA THR A 327 -16.76 0.31 -7.73
C THR A 327 -15.78 -0.84 -7.52
N ALA A 328 -15.45 -1.16 -6.26
CA ALA A 328 -14.52 -2.24 -5.93
C ALA A 328 -15.07 -3.61 -6.35
N LEU A 329 -16.37 -3.88 -6.17
CA LEU A 329 -17.00 -5.13 -6.64
C LEU A 329 -16.99 -5.25 -8.16
N ILE A 330 -17.22 -4.17 -8.91
CA ILE A 330 -17.13 -4.18 -10.36
C ILE A 330 -15.70 -4.56 -10.78
N CYS A 331 -14.68 -3.95 -10.17
CA CYS A 331 -13.28 -4.31 -10.42
C CYS A 331 -13.00 -5.77 -10.01
N GLY A 332 -13.48 -6.24 -8.86
CA GLY A 332 -13.27 -7.60 -8.38
C GLY A 332 -13.88 -8.66 -9.28
N ILE A 333 -15.11 -8.44 -9.73
CA ILE A 333 -15.80 -9.31 -10.70
C ILE A 333 -15.05 -9.28 -12.04
N SER A 334 -14.61 -8.10 -12.50
CA SER A 334 -13.84 -7.97 -13.74
C SER A 334 -12.51 -8.73 -13.67
N PHE A 335 -11.77 -8.61 -12.56
CA PHE A 335 -10.53 -9.37 -12.36
C PHE A 335 -10.78 -10.88 -12.28
N PHE A 336 -11.84 -11.31 -11.62
CA PHE A 336 -12.22 -12.72 -11.58
C PHE A 336 -12.54 -13.25 -12.98
N ILE A 337 -13.39 -12.55 -13.75
CA ILE A 337 -13.74 -12.93 -15.12
C ILE A 337 -12.50 -12.98 -16.00
N LEU A 338 -11.63 -11.97 -15.92
CA LEU A 338 -10.36 -11.93 -16.65
C LEU A 338 -9.48 -13.13 -16.31
N THR A 339 -9.37 -13.47 -15.02
CA THR A 339 -8.59 -14.62 -14.56
C THR A 339 -9.15 -15.94 -15.08
N VAL A 340 -10.48 -16.08 -15.18
CA VAL A 340 -11.11 -17.30 -15.72
C VAL A 340 -10.98 -17.40 -17.25
N LEU A 341 -11.28 -16.30 -17.95
CA LEU A 341 -11.33 -16.31 -19.43
C LEU A 341 -9.94 -16.32 -20.07
N CYS A 342 -8.98 -15.57 -19.49
CA CYS A 342 -7.63 -15.40 -20.01
C CYS A 342 -6.57 -16.17 -19.22
N CYS A 343 -6.96 -17.21 -18.45
CA CYS A 343 -6.07 -17.93 -17.56
C CYS A 343 -4.83 -18.46 -18.26
N GLN A 344 -5.01 -19.14 -19.40
CA GLN A 344 -3.90 -19.72 -20.17
C GLN A 344 -2.96 -18.64 -20.71
N ASP A 345 -3.50 -17.53 -21.19
CA ASP A 345 -2.70 -16.43 -21.73
C ASP A 345 -1.92 -15.73 -20.62
N ILE A 346 -2.57 -15.51 -19.46
CA ILE A 346 -1.93 -14.94 -18.28
C ILE A 346 -0.77 -15.82 -17.81
N VAL A 347 -0.99 -17.13 -17.67
CA VAL A 347 0.05 -18.07 -17.23
C VAL A 347 1.17 -18.16 -18.25
N SER A 348 0.86 -18.15 -19.55
CA SER A 348 1.86 -18.24 -20.62
C SER A 348 2.80 -17.02 -20.70
N LEU A 349 2.44 -15.88 -20.09
CA LEU A 349 3.35 -14.74 -19.96
C LEU A 349 4.51 -15.00 -18.99
N PHE A 350 4.34 -15.94 -18.06
CA PHE A 350 5.32 -16.22 -17.00
C PHE A 350 6.00 -17.57 -17.16
N ILE A 351 5.28 -18.60 -17.61
CA ILE A 351 5.74 -20.00 -17.69
C ILE A 351 5.39 -20.57 -19.05
N ASP A 352 6.34 -21.26 -19.68
CA ASP A 352 6.12 -21.97 -20.93
C ASP A 352 5.15 -23.15 -20.74
N ARG A 353 4.32 -23.43 -21.75
CA ARG A 353 3.30 -24.50 -21.72
C ARG A 353 3.89 -25.91 -21.56
N SER A 354 5.19 -26.08 -21.77
CA SER A 354 5.90 -27.36 -21.63
C SER A 354 6.18 -27.77 -20.17
N TYR A 355 6.06 -26.84 -19.21
CA TYR A 355 6.35 -27.10 -17.80
C TYR A 355 5.11 -27.59 -17.04
N ALA A 356 5.27 -28.54 -16.11
CA ALA A 356 4.20 -29.02 -15.25
C ALA A 356 3.54 -27.91 -14.40
N ALA A 357 4.32 -26.90 -14.01
CA ALA A 357 3.83 -25.72 -13.31
C ALA A 357 2.76 -24.94 -14.09
N PHE A 358 2.77 -25.00 -15.43
CA PHE A 358 1.76 -24.37 -16.27
C PHE A 358 0.35 -24.92 -16.00
N ASP A 359 0.20 -26.26 -16.04
CA ASP A 359 -1.09 -26.92 -15.84
C ASP A 359 -1.59 -26.71 -14.40
N ILE A 360 -0.67 -26.75 -13.42
CA ILE A 360 -1.00 -26.46 -12.02
C ILE A 360 -1.54 -25.05 -11.86
N ALA A 361 -0.91 -24.07 -12.50
CA ALA A 361 -1.33 -22.68 -12.46
C ALA A 361 -2.67 -22.42 -13.16
N VAL A 362 -2.84 -22.98 -14.39
CA VAL A 362 -4.07 -22.83 -15.19
C VAL A 362 -5.27 -23.43 -14.45
N ASN A 363 -5.11 -24.58 -13.81
CA ASN A 363 -6.19 -25.22 -13.07
C ASN A 363 -6.45 -24.54 -11.71
N GLY A 364 -5.45 -23.91 -11.11
CA GLY A 364 -5.53 -23.34 -9.76
C GLY A 364 -5.92 -21.87 -9.71
N LEU A 365 -5.44 -21.05 -10.65
CA LEU A 365 -5.62 -19.61 -10.66
C LEU A 365 -7.10 -19.16 -10.67
N PRO A 366 -8.04 -19.83 -11.36
CA PRO A 366 -9.47 -19.55 -11.27
C PRO A 366 -10.04 -19.68 -9.85
N TYR A 367 -9.61 -20.69 -9.07
CA TYR A 367 -10.02 -20.84 -7.68
C TYR A 367 -9.50 -19.66 -6.84
N PHE A 368 -8.24 -19.29 -7.02
CA PHE A 368 -7.64 -18.14 -6.33
C PHE A 368 -8.38 -16.82 -6.67
N GLY A 369 -8.78 -16.66 -7.94
CA GLY A 369 -9.47 -15.48 -8.44
C GLY A 369 -10.82 -15.20 -7.76
N VAL A 370 -11.51 -16.23 -7.25
CA VAL A 370 -12.76 -16.05 -6.48
C VAL A 370 -12.53 -15.10 -5.29
N GLY A 371 -11.34 -15.14 -4.69
CA GLY A 371 -10.97 -14.26 -3.58
C GLY A 371 -11.02 -12.78 -3.91
N PHE A 372 -10.82 -12.38 -5.16
CA PHE A 372 -10.78 -10.97 -5.57
C PHE A 372 -12.11 -10.23 -5.29
N ILE A 373 -13.23 -10.92 -5.39
CA ILE A 373 -14.56 -10.34 -5.12
C ILE A 373 -14.71 -9.98 -3.65
N PHE A 374 -14.32 -10.88 -2.75
CA PHE A 374 -14.40 -10.67 -1.31
C PHE A 374 -13.33 -9.69 -0.83
N PHE A 375 -12.13 -9.77 -1.40
CA PHE A 375 -11.04 -8.86 -1.13
C PHE A 375 -11.42 -7.39 -1.41
N ALA A 376 -12.16 -7.14 -2.49
CA ALA A 376 -12.70 -5.82 -2.81
C ALA A 376 -13.52 -5.24 -1.66
N VAL A 377 -14.45 -6.04 -1.10
CA VAL A 377 -15.31 -5.61 0.02
C VAL A 377 -14.49 -5.37 1.28
N ASN A 378 -13.52 -6.26 1.56
CA ASN A 378 -12.72 -6.20 2.77
C ASN A 378 -11.83 -4.94 2.81
N MET A 379 -11.19 -4.59 1.70
CA MET A 379 -10.35 -3.38 1.61
C MET A 379 -11.16 -2.11 1.85
N ILE A 380 -12.36 -2.03 1.27
CA ILE A 380 -13.25 -0.88 1.50
C ILE A 380 -13.78 -0.87 2.94
N GLY A 381 -14.10 -2.04 3.51
CA GLY A 381 -14.53 -2.17 4.90
C GLY A 381 -13.46 -1.72 5.91
N ILE A 382 -12.20 -2.12 5.72
CA ILE A 382 -11.06 -1.67 6.53
C ILE A 382 -10.92 -0.15 6.42
N GLY A 383 -10.90 0.40 5.19
CA GLY A 383 -10.82 1.83 4.93
C GLY A 383 -11.97 2.63 5.55
N TYR A 384 -13.18 2.07 5.55
CA TYR A 384 -14.35 2.66 6.23
C TYR A 384 -14.13 2.80 7.73
N TYR A 385 -13.73 1.70 8.42
CA TYR A 385 -13.51 1.75 9.87
C TYR A 385 -12.36 2.68 10.27
N GLN A 386 -11.30 2.80 9.44
CA GLN A 386 -10.27 3.82 9.61
C GLN A 386 -10.87 5.23 9.54
N SER A 387 -11.69 5.49 8.52
CA SER A 387 -12.26 6.81 8.21
C SER A 387 -13.26 7.33 9.24
N VAL A 388 -13.93 6.44 9.98
CA VAL A 388 -14.89 6.77 11.03
C VAL A 388 -14.32 6.64 12.46
N GLU A 389 -13.02 6.85 12.62
CA GLU A 389 -12.26 6.81 13.90
C GLU A 389 -12.33 5.47 14.65
N ARG A 390 -12.68 4.39 13.98
CA ARG A 390 -12.72 3.05 14.57
C ARG A 390 -11.47 2.23 14.21
N GLY A 391 -10.28 2.84 14.30
CA GLY A 391 -9.00 2.26 13.89
C GLY A 391 -8.70 0.92 14.55
N GLN A 392 -9.05 0.71 15.83
CA GLN A 392 -8.89 -0.60 16.49
C GLN A 392 -9.65 -1.71 15.77
N ARG A 393 -10.87 -1.44 15.28
CA ARG A 393 -11.64 -2.43 14.50
C ARG A 393 -10.97 -2.72 13.16
N ALA A 394 -10.51 -1.69 12.48
CA ALA A 394 -9.75 -1.85 11.24
C ALA A 394 -8.52 -2.74 11.47
N THR A 395 -7.77 -2.49 12.55
CA THR A 395 -6.60 -3.29 12.95
C THR A 395 -6.97 -4.76 13.24
N ILE A 396 -8.03 -5.00 14.00
CA ILE A 396 -8.49 -6.37 14.30
C ILE A 396 -8.92 -7.09 13.02
N ILE A 397 -9.70 -6.43 12.16
CA ILE A 397 -10.12 -7.01 10.88
C ILE A 397 -8.89 -7.40 10.04
N THR A 398 -7.90 -6.50 9.96
CA THR A 398 -6.69 -6.74 9.17
C THR A 398 -5.82 -7.86 9.75
N LEU A 399 -5.71 -7.95 11.08
CA LEU A 399 -4.99 -9.05 11.75
C LEU A 399 -5.70 -10.39 11.54
N LEU A 400 -7.02 -10.43 11.71
CA LEU A 400 -7.80 -11.64 11.46
C LEU A 400 -7.64 -12.10 10.01
N ARG A 401 -7.75 -11.18 9.06
CA ARG A 401 -7.55 -11.45 7.63
C ARG A 401 -6.13 -11.90 7.32
N GLY A 402 -5.13 -11.11 7.72
CA GLY A 402 -3.75 -11.29 7.29
C GLY A 402 -3.01 -12.42 8.00
N VAL A 403 -3.49 -12.88 9.15
CA VAL A 403 -2.83 -13.93 9.94
C VAL A 403 -3.80 -15.06 10.29
N VAL A 404 -4.85 -14.80 11.06
CA VAL A 404 -5.67 -15.88 11.65
C VAL A 404 -6.42 -16.66 10.57
N PHE A 405 -7.21 -15.99 9.73
CA PHE A 405 -7.98 -16.65 8.69
C PHE A 405 -7.09 -17.20 7.57
N MET A 406 -5.93 -16.58 7.34
CA MET A 406 -4.93 -17.06 6.41
C MET A 406 -4.35 -18.41 6.87
N LEU A 407 -3.98 -18.52 8.14
CA LEU A 407 -3.56 -19.78 8.74
C LEU A 407 -4.66 -20.86 8.63
N ILE A 408 -5.90 -20.52 8.99
CA ILE A 408 -7.03 -21.43 8.86
C ILE A 408 -7.19 -21.89 7.41
N GLY A 409 -7.15 -20.99 6.44
CA GLY A 409 -7.28 -21.31 5.02
C GLY A 409 -6.20 -22.28 4.55
N PHE A 410 -4.94 -21.97 4.79
CA PHE A 410 -3.82 -22.78 4.31
C PHE A 410 -3.62 -24.11 5.03
N PHE A 411 -4.07 -24.26 6.28
CA PHE A 411 -3.89 -25.52 7.02
C PHE A 411 -5.16 -26.36 7.14
N ALA A 412 -6.36 -25.77 7.09
CA ALA A 412 -7.61 -26.54 7.23
C ALA A 412 -8.21 -27.01 5.89
N LEU A 413 -8.01 -26.27 4.79
CA LEU A 413 -8.61 -26.65 3.51
C LEU A 413 -7.87 -27.78 2.76
N PRO A 414 -6.53 -27.83 2.71
CA PRO A 414 -5.83 -28.85 1.95
C PRO A 414 -6.14 -30.29 2.41
N PRO A 415 -6.28 -30.60 3.71
CA PRO A 415 -6.66 -31.94 4.16
C PRO A 415 -8.07 -32.37 3.71
N VAL A 416 -8.97 -31.41 3.47
CA VAL A 416 -10.39 -31.67 3.13
C VAL A 416 -10.63 -31.70 1.62
N LEU A 417 -10.03 -30.76 0.89
CA LEU A 417 -10.29 -30.54 -0.54
C LEU A 417 -9.10 -30.88 -1.44
N GLY A 418 -7.94 -31.28 -0.88
CA GLY A 418 -6.74 -31.56 -1.65
C GLY A 418 -6.18 -30.32 -2.34
N ILE A 419 -5.73 -30.46 -3.59
CA ILE A 419 -5.12 -29.39 -4.40
C ILE A 419 -6.04 -28.16 -4.55
N PRO A 420 -7.33 -28.28 -4.90
CA PRO A 420 -8.24 -27.13 -4.90
C PRO A 420 -8.29 -26.40 -3.57
N GLY A 421 -8.17 -27.11 -2.44
CA GLY A 421 -8.14 -26.52 -1.10
C GLY A 421 -6.96 -25.58 -0.86
N ILE A 422 -5.80 -25.86 -1.48
CA ILE A 422 -4.62 -25.00 -1.38
C ILE A 422 -4.89 -23.64 -2.07
N TRP A 423 -5.46 -23.67 -3.26
CA TRP A 423 -5.81 -22.48 -4.04
C TRP A 423 -6.98 -21.68 -3.43
N LEU A 424 -7.92 -22.38 -2.77
CA LEU A 424 -9.07 -21.74 -2.09
C LEU A 424 -8.72 -21.18 -0.71
N ALA A 425 -7.50 -21.36 -0.20
CA ALA A 425 -7.10 -20.84 1.10
C ALA A 425 -7.25 -19.33 1.23
N VAL A 426 -6.80 -18.56 0.22
CA VAL A 426 -6.95 -17.10 0.19
C VAL A 426 -8.40 -16.68 -0.02
N PRO A 427 -9.18 -17.23 -0.96
CA PRO A 427 -10.62 -16.99 -1.06
C PRO A 427 -11.40 -17.22 0.23
N LEU A 428 -11.14 -18.32 0.95
CA LEU A 428 -11.78 -18.58 2.24
C LEU A 428 -11.44 -17.49 3.27
N THR A 429 -10.16 -17.11 3.34
CA THR A 429 -9.70 -16.02 4.20
C THR A 429 -10.48 -14.72 3.94
N GLU A 430 -10.62 -14.36 2.68
CA GLU A 430 -11.35 -13.15 2.28
C GLU A 430 -12.85 -13.27 2.56
N LEU A 431 -13.44 -14.43 2.33
CA LEU A 431 -14.86 -14.72 2.63
C LEU A 431 -15.16 -14.61 4.13
N LEU A 432 -14.35 -15.25 4.98
CA LEU A 432 -14.50 -15.19 6.44
C LEU A 432 -14.38 -13.74 6.95
N THR A 433 -13.44 -12.98 6.37
CA THR A 433 -13.25 -11.56 6.69
C THR A 433 -14.49 -10.75 6.29
N THR A 434 -15.07 -11.03 5.12
CA THR A 434 -16.29 -10.34 4.66
C THR A 434 -17.47 -10.60 5.62
N PHE A 435 -17.66 -11.84 6.06
CA PHE A 435 -18.71 -12.17 7.05
C PHE A 435 -18.45 -11.47 8.39
N TYR A 436 -17.21 -11.40 8.84
CA TYR A 436 -16.87 -10.69 10.08
C TYR A 436 -17.14 -9.19 9.97
N ILE A 437 -16.74 -8.54 8.88
CA ILE A 437 -17.05 -7.12 8.61
C ILE A 437 -18.55 -6.88 8.59
N PHE A 438 -19.30 -7.73 7.89
CA PHE A 438 -20.76 -7.61 7.79
C PHE A 438 -21.45 -7.76 9.15
N GLY A 439 -21.00 -8.74 9.96
CA GLY A 439 -21.52 -8.94 11.32
C GLY A 439 -21.30 -7.72 12.23
N ILE A 440 -20.10 -7.12 12.19
CA ILE A 440 -19.82 -5.90 12.95
C ILE A 440 -20.67 -4.73 12.43
N TYR A 441 -20.78 -4.57 11.12
CA TYR A 441 -21.53 -3.49 10.51
C TYR A 441 -23.03 -3.55 10.89
N LEU A 442 -23.64 -4.73 10.88
CA LEU A 442 -25.01 -4.92 11.36
C LEU A 442 -25.16 -4.56 12.83
N LYS A 443 -24.25 -5.05 13.69
CA LYS A 443 -24.26 -4.72 15.13
C LYS A 443 -24.21 -3.21 15.37
N ASP A 444 -23.38 -2.50 14.64
CA ASP A 444 -23.26 -1.05 14.75
C ASP A 444 -24.55 -0.32 14.34
N ARG A 445 -25.19 -0.78 13.29
CA ARG A 445 -26.46 -0.20 12.82
C ARG A 445 -27.58 -0.37 13.87
N PHE A 446 -27.64 -1.52 14.54
CA PHE A 446 -28.62 -1.77 15.62
C PHE A 446 -28.39 -0.89 16.85
N ILE A 447 -27.12 -0.57 17.17
CA ILE A 447 -26.78 0.29 18.31
C ILE A 447 -27.15 1.76 18.02
N VAL A 448 -26.93 2.23 16.78
CA VAL A 448 -27.28 3.60 16.36
C VAL A 448 -28.79 3.81 16.27
N CYS A 449 -29.56 2.79 15.89
CA CYS A 449 -31.01 2.88 15.86
C CYS A 449 -31.69 2.83 17.26
N ARG A 450 -30.93 2.47 18.32
CA ARG A 450 -31.44 2.44 19.71
C ARG A 450 -31.07 3.68 20.53
N ARG A 451 -30.28 4.61 19.97
CA ARG A 451 -29.99 5.93 20.53
C ARG A 451 -30.66 7.02 19.69
#